data_c5dfab33867c69a78904ad39a44eb342
#
_entry.id   c5dfab33867c69a78904ad39a44eb342
#
_cell.length_a   1.000
_cell.length_b   1.000
_cell.length_c   1.000
_cell.angle_alpha   90.00
_cell.angle_beta   90.00
_cell.angle_gamma   90.00
#
_symmetry.space_group_name_H-M   'P 1'
#
loop_
_entity.id
_entity.type
_entity.pdbx_description
1 polymer ?
#
loop_
_entity_poly.entity_id
_entity_poly.type
_entity_poly.pdbx_seq_one_letter_code
_entity_poly.pdbx_strand_id
1 'polypeptide(L)'
;MQGGRPAPRRSSGPRYTQTGPVGRTPHHDYSRSSQPQNGHSPFPALEQRLSTVSMDKRFRYGRVILIVVLVLFIPALIYAQIIERPRLLKEAQSQRAVTQILYAPRGEIRDVHGTRLAYSRDARNLTFQPSVVRKQMQAAHDADSTAPTFSEYIAGIADMLAAQIPGIDAEDMMTRMSSNESFTYLAKNVDPAVATRIVDKYPQVGQEYQQIREYPGGSLGANVIGAVGVDNAGILGLESSKNTVLAGRNGERTYDQATDGAFIPGSERNNVDPLPGSTITLTLDADVQYFVQSAVESAKIHSGAQHAEVVVLDSKTGHVVAM
;
A
#
# COMPACT_ATOMS: atom_id res chain seq x y z
N MET A 1 51.84 16.05 13.07
CA MET A 1 52.17 14.83 12.32
C MET A 1 50.92 14.45 11.55
N GLN A 2 50.74 14.90 10.44
CA GLN A 2 50.94 14.60 9.02
C GLN A 2 50.74 13.12 8.69
N GLY A 3 49.78 12.86 7.81
CA GLY A 3 49.61 11.69 6.99
C GLY A 3 48.11 11.42 6.76
N GLY A 4 47.46 11.55 5.65
CA GLY A 4 47.84 11.35 4.28
C GLY A 4 46.70 10.56 3.66
N ARG A 5 45.75 11.22 2.94
CA ARG A 5 44.65 10.55 2.19
C ARG A 5 45.26 9.89 0.93
N PRO A 6 44.82 8.71 0.50
CA PRO A 6 45.01 8.24 -0.87
C PRO A 6 43.80 8.55 -1.76
N ALA A 7 44.10 8.99 -2.96
CA ALA A 7 43.19 9.32 -4.05
C ALA A 7 42.64 8.08 -4.78
N PRO A 8 41.51 8.21 -5.54
CA PRO A 8 40.87 7.09 -6.20
C PRO A 8 41.59 6.69 -7.52
N ARG A 9 41.74 5.39 -7.71
CA ARG A 9 42.26 4.76 -8.95
C ARG A 9 41.23 4.87 -10.07
N ARG A 10 41.68 5.45 -11.19
CA ARG A 10 41.00 5.36 -12.50
C ARG A 10 41.22 3.95 -13.08
N SER A 11 40.13 3.27 -13.45
CA SER A 11 40.19 2.06 -14.26
C SER A 11 40.16 2.44 -15.75
N SER A 12 41.15 2.00 -16.46
CA SER A 12 41.37 2.13 -17.88
C SER A 12 40.49 1.18 -18.69
N GLY A 13 39.75 1.71 -19.68
CA GLY A 13 39.08 0.91 -20.69
C GLY A 13 40.00 0.39 -21.77
N PRO A 14 39.63 -0.68 -22.51
CA PRO A 14 40.51 -1.29 -23.51
C PRO A 14 40.56 -0.49 -24.81
N ARG A 15 41.79 -0.27 -25.29
CA ARG A 15 42.09 0.28 -26.61
C ARG A 15 41.94 -0.81 -27.67
N TYR A 16 41.19 -0.50 -28.74
CA TYR A 16 41.31 -1.25 -30.00
C TYR A 16 42.52 -0.74 -30.80
N THR A 17 43.44 -1.63 -31.08
CA THR A 17 44.55 -1.45 -31.99
C THR A 17 44.15 -1.78 -33.41
N GLN A 18 44.24 -0.79 -34.30
CA GLN A 18 44.27 -0.98 -35.74
C GLN A 18 45.66 -1.44 -36.15
N THR A 19 45.76 -2.54 -36.88
CA THR A 19 46.92 -2.89 -37.67
C THR A 19 46.47 -3.16 -39.09
N GLY A 20 46.90 -2.25 -39.99
CA GLY A 20 46.94 -2.54 -41.42
C GLY A 20 48.19 -3.32 -41.80
N PRO A 21 48.23 -3.89 -42.99
CA PRO A 21 49.40 -3.58 -43.80
C PRO A 21 49.11 -3.20 -45.27
N VAL A 22 49.99 -2.35 -45.73
CA VAL A 22 50.30 -1.89 -47.06
C VAL A 22 50.72 -3.07 -47.95
N GLY A 23 50.20 -3.15 -49.16
CA GLY A 23 50.71 -4.04 -50.21
C GLY A 23 50.61 -3.33 -51.58
N ARG A 24 51.76 -3.11 -52.15
CA ARG A 24 52.11 -2.38 -53.38
C ARG A 24 51.51 -3.06 -54.64
N THR A 25 51.14 -2.20 -55.59
CA THR A 25 50.99 -2.45 -57.06
C THR A 25 52.23 -3.05 -57.68
N PRO A 26 52.06 -3.72 -58.85
CA PRO A 26 52.79 -3.22 -60.03
C PRO A 26 51.95 -3.05 -61.30
N HIS A 27 52.31 -2.01 -62.03
CA HIS A 27 51.99 -1.71 -63.41
C HIS A 27 52.34 -2.86 -64.36
N HIS A 28 51.50 -3.07 -65.36
CA HIS A 28 51.93 -3.54 -66.68
C HIS A 28 51.11 -2.86 -67.75
N ASP A 29 51.80 -1.94 -68.48
CA ASP A 29 51.44 -1.51 -69.80
C ASP A 29 51.59 -2.65 -70.82
N TYR A 30 50.65 -2.81 -71.71
CA TYR A 30 50.90 -3.25 -73.09
C TYR A 30 49.85 -2.66 -74.02
N SER A 31 50.33 -1.73 -74.84
CA SER A 31 49.70 -1.26 -76.08
C SER A 31 49.88 -2.33 -77.21
N ARG A 32 48.90 -2.53 -78.03
CA ARG A 32 48.91 -2.47 -79.51
C ARG A 32 47.77 -3.22 -80.17
N SER A 33 47.01 -2.42 -80.88
CA SER A 33 46.60 -2.59 -82.32
C SER A 33 46.13 -3.96 -82.81
N SER A 34 44.92 -4.01 -83.30
CA SER A 34 44.53 -4.11 -84.74
C SER A 34 43.08 -4.51 -84.93
N GLN A 35 42.40 -3.77 -85.73
CA GLN A 35 41.15 -4.10 -86.43
C GLN A 35 41.43 -5.10 -87.55
N PRO A 36 40.41 -5.56 -88.32
CA PRO A 36 39.05 -6.02 -88.03
C PRO A 36 38.79 -7.42 -88.62
N GLN A 37 37.72 -8.10 -88.22
CA GLN A 37 37.08 -9.05 -89.14
C GLN A 37 35.62 -9.26 -88.83
N ASN A 38 34.83 -9.06 -89.85
CA ASN A 38 33.43 -9.37 -89.96
C ASN A 38 33.12 -10.82 -89.68
N GLY A 39 32.16 -11.08 -88.78
CA GLY A 39 31.57 -12.35 -88.62
C GLY A 39 30.05 -12.18 -88.37
N HIS A 40 29.29 -12.41 -89.44
CA HIS A 40 27.84 -12.52 -89.40
C HIS A 40 27.42 -13.68 -88.46
N SER A 41 26.69 -13.37 -87.42
CA SER A 41 25.90 -14.34 -86.73
C SER A 41 24.41 -13.98 -86.87
N PRO A 42 23.60 -14.91 -87.35
CA PRO A 42 22.17 -14.68 -87.57
C PRO A 42 21.39 -15.12 -86.33
N PHE A 43 21.35 -14.26 -85.35
CA PHE A 43 20.32 -14.35 -84.31
C PHE A 43 19.60 -13.03 -84.18
N PRO A 44 18.28 -13.01 -84.39
CA PRO A 44 17.53 -11.76 -84.19
C PRO A 44 17.62 -11.40 -82.72
N ALA A 45 18.20 -10.25 -82.46
CA ALA A 45 18.14 -9.58 -81.16
C ALA A 45 16.66 -9.38 -80.83
N LEU A 46 16.15 -10.20 -79.95
CA LEU A 46 14.95 -9.91 -79.18
C LEU A 46 15.28 -8.65 -78.35
N GLU A 47 15.09 -7.48 -78.98
CA GLU A 47 14.94 -6.25 -78.21
C GLU A 47 13.73 -6.45 -77.27
N GLN A 48 14.02 -6.90 -76.07
CA GLN A 48 13.11 -6.70 -74.97
C GLN A 48 12.94 -5.21 -74.82
N ARG A 49 11.96 -4.63 -75.51
CA ARG A 49 11.35 -3.37 -75.11
C ARG A 49 10.82 -3.54 -73.66
N LEU A 50 11.73 -3.54 -72.71
CA LEU A 50 11.35 -3.23 -71.33
C LEU A 50 10.83 -1.80 -71.37
N SER A 51 9.52 -1.73 -71.39
CA SER A 51 8.79 -0.47 -71.31
C SER A 51 9.27 0.30 -70.11
N THR A 52 10.12 1.29 -70.34
CA THR A 52 10.48 2.36 -69.38
C THR A 52 9.25 3.24 -69.09
N VAL A 53 8.07 2.77 -69.48
CA VAL A 53 6.81 3.41 -69.15
C VAL A 53 6.44 3.01 -67.75
N SER A 54 6.74 3.90 -66.86
CA SER A 54 6.09 4.08 -65.57
C SER A 54 6.80 3.78 -64.27
N MET A 55 8.11 3.69 -64.23
CA MET A 55 8.77 3.76 -62.91
C MET A 55 8.39 5.09 -62.20
N ASP A 56 8.47 6.23 -62.91
CA ASP A 56 8.08 7.52 -62.34
C ASP A 56 6.60 7.62 -62.00
N LYS A 57 5.71 7.01 -62.79
CA LYS A 57 4.28 6.95 -62.44
C LYS A 57 4.00 6.07 -61.24
N ARG A 58 4.66 4.96 -61.13
CA ARG A 58 4.54 4.06 -59.98
C ARG A 58 5.09 4.70 -58.70
N PHE A 59 6.23 5.37 -58.78
CA PHE A 59 6.78 6.15 -57.67
C PHE A 59 5.87 7.33 -57.30
N ARG A 60 5.25 8.02 -58.26
CA ARG A 60 4.30 9.10 -58.01
C ARG A 60 3.03 8.58 -57.33
N TYR A 61 2.47 7.45 -57.78
CA TYR A 61 1.32 6.82 -57.12
C TYR A 61 1.68 6.29 -55.72
N GLY A 62 2.82 5.64 -55.55
CA GLY A 62 3.31 5.22 -54.26
C GLY A 62 3.48 6.37 -53.26
N ARG A 63 4.03 7.50 -53.75
CA ARG A 63 4.17 8.72 -52.93
C ARG A 63 2.82 9.34 -52.56
N VAL A 64 1.86 9.35 -53.49
CA VAL A 64 0.49 9.85 -53.23
C VAL A 64 -0.21 8.96 -52.21
N ILE A 65 -0.14 7.64 -52.37
CA ILE A 65 -0.71 6.69 -51.41
C ILE A 65 -0.08 6.86 -50.02
N LEU A 66 1.24 7.01 -49.96
CA LEU A 66 1.96 7.25 -48.69
C LEU A 66 1.48 8.53 -48.00
N ILE A 67 1.33 9.63 -48.79
CA ILE A 67 0.83 10.91 -48.28
C ILE A 67 -0.62 10.78 -47.80
N VAL A 68 -1.48 10.06 -48.51
CA VAL A 68 -2.87 9.82 -48.10
C VAL A 68 -2.92 9.03 -46.81
N VAL A 69 -2.12 7.97 -46.70
CA VAL A 69 -2.02 7.20 -45.47
C VAL A 69 -1.53 8.05 -44.30
N LEU A 70 -0.50 8.87 -44.53
CA LEU A 70 0.02 9.78 -43.52
C LEU A 70 -1.03 10.81 -43.06
N VAL A 71 -1.76 11.41 -44.02
CA VAL A 71 -2.83 12.37 -43.75
C VAL A 71 -3.99 11.73 -42.98
N LEU A 72 -4.31 10.46 -43.24
CA LEU A 72 -5.31 9.70 -42.44
C LEU A 72 -4.83 9.33 -41.07
N PHE A 73 -3.52 9.10 -40.89
CA PHE A 73 -2.93 8.78 -39.58
C PHE A 73 -2.88 9.96 -38.62
N ILE A 74 -2.68 11.19 -39.13
CA ILE A 74 -2.60 12.39 -38.32
C ILE A 74 -3.88 12.63 -37.49
N PRO A 75 -5.10 12.63 -38.05
CA PRO A 75 -6.31 12.80 -37.26
C PRO A 75 -6.55 11.62 -36.31
N ALA A 76 -6.16 10.41 -36.66
CA ALA A 76 -6.24 9.25 -35.74
C ALA A 76 -5.32 9.41 -34.54
N LEU A 77 -4.09 9.93 -34.74
CA LEU A 77 -3.16 10.23 -33.64
C LEU A 77 -3.66 11.39 -32.79
N ILE A 78 -4.22 12.43 -33.41
CA ILE A 78 -4.81 13.57 -32.70
C ILE A 78 -6.01 13.12 -31.88
N TYR A 79 -6.87 12.26 -32.42
CA TYR A 79 -8.00 11.69 -31.73
C TYR A 79 -7.55 10.88 -30.50
N ALA A 80 -6.58 9.96 -30.66
CA ALA A 80 -6.05 9.15 -29.59
C ALA A 80 -5.35 9.99 -28.50
N GLN A 81 -4.60 11.05 -28.90
CA GLN A 81 -3.85 11.85 -27.94
C GLN A 81 -4.70 12.93 -27.24
N ILE A 82 -5.71 13.49 -27.91
CA ILE A 82 -6.49 14.59 -27.34
C ILE A 82 -7.79 14.10 -26.71
N ILE A 83 -8.47 13.13 -27.32
CA ILE A 83 -9.80 12.69 -26.89
C ILE A 83 -9.73 11.47 -25.97
N GLU A 84 -8.90 10.47 -26.30
CA GLU A 84 -8.81 9.25 -25.48
C GLU A 84 -7.83 9.36 -24.31
N ARG A 85 -6.77 10.15 -24.45
CA ARG A 85 -5.75 10.30 -23.40
C ARG A 85 -6.32 10.70 -22.02
N PRO A 86 -7.21 11.70 -21.89
CA PRO A 86 -7.77 12.07 -20.58
C PRO A 86 -8.66 10.97 -20.01
N ARG A 87 -9.33 10.17 -20.85
CA ARG A 87 -10.13 9.02 -20.40
C ARG A 87 -9.24 7.88 -19.91
N LEU A 88 -8.25 7.50 -20.71
CA LEU A 88 -7.28 6.45 -20.35
C LEU A 88 -6.46 6.82 -19.12
N LEU A 89 -6.08 8.10 -18.97
CA LEU A 89 -5.40 8.58 -17.77
C LEU A 89 -6.29 8.48 -16.53
N LYS A 90 -7.58 8.83 -16.63
CA LYS A 90 -8.53 8.69 -15.53
C LYS A 90 -8.75 7.22 -15.18
N GLU A 91 -8.90 6.35 -16.16
CA GLU A 91 -9.02 4.90 -15.94
C GLU A 91 -7.76 4.30 -15.31
N ALA A 92 -6.57 4.68 -15.78
CA ALA A 92 -5.30 4.24 -15.21
C ALA A 92 -5.10 4.78 -13.79
N GLN A 93 -5.51 6.02 -13.50
CA GLN A 93 -5.46 6.59 -12.17
C GLN A 93 -6.48 5.93 -11.23
N SER A 94 -7.69 5.62 -11.70
CA SER A 94 -8.69 4.94 -10.87
C SER A 94 -8.29 3.51 -10.49
N GLN A 95 -7.52 2.83 -11.34
CA GLN A 95 -7.00 1.48 -11.06
C GLN A 95 -5.88 1.47 -10.01
N ARG A 96 -5.19 2.60 -9.82
CA ARG A 96 -4.09 2.74 -8.84
C ARG A 96 -4.52 3.49 -7.59
N ALA A 97 -5.67 4.15 -7.64
CA ALA A 97 -6.19 4.92 -6.53
C ALA A 97 -6.67 4.01 -5.42
N VAL A 98 -6.11 4.18 -4.25
CA VAL A 98 -6.57 3.56 -3.00
C VAL A 98 -7.13 4.65 -2.12
N THR A 99 -8.38 4.48 -1.68
CA THR A 99 -8.99 5.36 -0.68
C THR A 99 -8.84 4.72 0.68
N GLN A 100 -8.07 5.38 1.53
CA GLN A 100 -7.88 5.00 2.91
C GLN A 100 -8.84 5.80 3.80
N ILE A 101 -9.60 5.10 4.63
CA ILE A 101 -10.43 5.74 5.66
C ILE A 101 -9.53 6.14 6.82
N LEU A 102 -9.59 7.42 7.19
CA LEU A 102 -8.95 7.96 8.39
C LEU A 102 -9.99 7.97 9.50
N TYR A 103 -9.89 7.02 10.42
CA TYR A 103 -10.88 6.89 11.49
C TYR A 103 -10.80 8.07 12.47
N ALA A 104 -11.95 8.65 12.76
CA ALA A 104 -12.08 9.71 13.77
C ALA A 104 -11.93 9.12 15.17
N PRO A 105 -11.15 9.74 16.06
CA PRO A 105 -11.16 9.38 17.47
C PRO A 105 -12.55 9.57 18.05
N ARG A 106 -13.10 8.51 18.68
CA ARG A 106 -14.38 8.57 19.36
C ARG A 106 -14.28 9.43 20.62
N GLY A 107 -15.24 10.32 20.85
CA GLY A 107 -15.28 11.22 21.98
C GLY A 107 -15.21 10.48 23.32
N GLU A 108 -14.64 11.12 24.32
CA GLU A 108 -14.52 10.56 25.68
C GLU A 108 -15.84 10.66 26.43
N ILE A 109 -16.08 9.75 27.37
CA ILE A 109 -17.10 9.88 28.40
C ILE A 109 -16.36 10.10 29.72
N ARG A 110 -16.71 11.21 30.38
CA ARG A 110 -16.08 11.62 31.64
C ARG A 110 -17.10 11.76 32.74
N ASP A 111 -16.66 11.60 33.98
CA ASP A 111 -17.46 11.92 35.15
C ASP A 111 -17.50 13.45 35.41
N VAL A 112 -18.17 13.85 36.49
CA VAL A 112 -18.31 15.26 36.90
C VAL A 112 -16.98 15.93 37.21
N HIS A 113 -15.96 15.18 37.59
CA HIS A 113 -14.61 15.69 37.94
C HIS A 113 -13.63 15.59 36.76
N GLY A 114 -14.06 15.08 35.58
CA GLY A 114 -13.22 14.92 34.41
C GLY A 114 -12.47 13.58 34.34
N THR A 115 -12.73 12.66 35.27
CA THR A 115 -12.19 11.29 35.24
C THR A 115 -12.73 10.55 34.01
N ARG A 116 -11.83 9.92 33.26
CA ARG A 116 -12.23 9.18 32.05
C ARG A 116 -12.94 7.88 32.42
N LEU A 117 -14.20 7.78 32.03
CA LEU A 117 -15.01 6.55 32.15
C LEU A 117 -14.91 5.70 30.90
N ALA A 118 -14.81 6.32 29.72
CA ALA A 118 -14.55 5.68 28.46
C ALA A 118 -13.71 6.57 27.54
N TYR A 119 -12.70 6.02 26.88
CA TYR A 119 -11.90 6.73 25.89
C TYR A 119 -11.40 5.78 24.79
N SER A 120 -11.01 6.33 23.65
CA SER A 120 -10.44 5.56 22.55
C SER A 120 -8.93 5.65 22.56
N ARG A 121 -8.29 4.50 22.32
CA ARG A 121 -6.83 4.37 22.15
C ARG A 121 -6.54 3.82 20.76
N ASP A 122 -5.51 4.35 20.13
CA ASP A 122 -5.02 3.83 18.86
C ASP A 122 -4.34 2.47 19.08
N ALA A 123 -4.57 1.60 18.14
CA ALA A 123 -3.93 0.29 18.07
C ALA A 123 -3.63 -0.09 16.62
N ARG A 124 -2.92 -1.20 16.44
CA ARG A 124 -2.66 -1.80 15.14
C ARG A 124 -2.99 -3.28 15.16
N ASN A 125 -3.60 -3.76 14.10
CA ASN A 125 -3.67 -5.18 13.83
C ASN A 125 -2.51 -5.53 12.91
N LEU A 126 -1.72 -6.53 13.27
CA LEU A 126 -0.64 -7.05 12.45
C LEU A 126 -1.18 -8.16 11.56
N THR A 127 -0.90 -8.06 10.28
CA THR A 127 -1.40 -8.95 9.24
C THR A 127 -0.25 -9.59 8.47
N PHE A 128 -0.53 -10.74 7.86
CA PHE A 128 0.45 -11.47 7.07
C PHE A 128 -0.20 -12.17 5.89
N GLN A 129 0.52 -12.26 4.78
CA GLN A 129 0.05 -12.93 3.57
C GLN A 129 0.97 -14.12 3.24
N PRO A 130 0.72 -15.31 3.83
CA PRO A 130 1.64 -16.45 3.75
C PRO A 130 2.03 -16.85 2.32
N SER A 131 1.07 -16.91 1.41
CA SER A 131 1.30 -17.33 0.02
C SER A 131 2.13 -16.33 -0.78
N VAL A 132 1.99 -15.03 -0.51
CA VAL A 132 2.73 -13.96 -1.19
C VAL A 132 4.17 -13.91 -0.68
N VAL A 133 4.34 -13.89 0.65
CA VAL A 133 5.66 -13.82 1.29
C VAL A 133 6.50 -15.06 0.98
N ARG A 134 5.88 -16.24 0.95
CA ARG A 134 6.58 -17.49 0.55
C ARG A 134 7.16 -17.38 -0.85
N LYS A 135 6.40 -16.87 -1.82
CA LYS A 135 6.88 -16.68 -3.20
C LYS A 135 8.00 -15.63 -3.27
N GLN A 136 7.88 -14.54 -2.52
CA GLN A 136 8.91 -13.49 -2.46
C GLN A 136 10.21 -14.01 -1.86
N MET A 137 10.15 -14.72 -0.72
CA MET A 137 11.31 -15.29 -0.06
C MET A 137 11.99 -16.38 -0.90
N GLN A 138 11.19 -17.23 -1.56
CA GLN A 138 11.74 -18.24 -2.48
C GLN A 138 12.46 -17.59 -3.64
N ALA A 139 11.88 -16.60 -4.29
CA ALA A 139 12.52 -15.86 -5.37
C ALA A 139 13.79 -15.12 -4.94
N ALA A 140 13.81 -14.56 -3.72
CA ALA A 140 14.98 -13.92 -3.16
C ALA A 140 16.11 -14.94 -2.88
N HIS A 141 15.78 -16.10 -2.31
CA HIS A 141 16.73 -17.17 -2.02
C HIS A 141 17.27 -17.84 -3.28
N ASP A 142 16.44 -18.00 -4.32
CA ASP A 142 16.86 -18.52 -5.64
C ASP A 142 17.83 -17.55 -6.35
N ALA A 143 17.67 -16.25 -6.14
CA ALA A 143 18.56 -15.22 -6.68
C ALA A 143 19.85 -15.06 -5.87
N ASP A 144 19.79 -15.23 -4.56
CA ASP A 144 20.91 -15.14 -3.62
C ASP A 144 20.72 -16.18 -2.51
N SER A 145 21.52 -17.25 -2.58
CA SER A 145 21.48 -18.35 -1.61
C SER A 145 21.86 -17.95 -0.18
N THR A 146 22.36 -16.72 0.03
CA THR A 146 22.61 -16.16 1.37
C THR A 146 21.41 -15.49 1.97
N ALA A 147 20.35 -15.22 1.18
CA ALA A 147 19.09 -14.69 1.67
C ALA A 147 18.37 -15.74 2.56
N PRO A 148 17.67 -15.30 3.61
CA PRO A 148 16.99 -16.22 4.51
C PRO A 148 15.92 -17.03 3.77
N THR A 149 15.78 -18.28 4.14
CA THR A 149 14.67 -19.13 3.69
C THR A 149 13.34 -18.61 4.27
N PHE A 150 12.23 -18.99 3.64
CA PHE A 150 10.90 -18.65 4.18
C PHE A 150 10.72 -19.09 5.63
N SER A 151 11.22 -20.30 5.98
CA SER A 151 11.12 -20.84 7.33
C SER A 151 11.90 -20.04 8.37
N GLU A 152 13.13 -19.64 8.04
CA GLU A 152 13.96 -18.79 8.91
C GLU A 152 13.36 -17.39 9.07
N TYR A 153 12.79 -16.84 8.00
CA TYR A 153 12.16 -15.53 8.01
C TYR A 153 10.93 -15.50 8.93
N ILE A 154 10.02 -16.47 8.82
CA ILE A 154 8.82 -16.53 9.68
C ILE A 154 9.18 -16.88 11.13
N ALA A 155 10.23 -17.68 11.37
CA ALA A 155 10.72 -17.93 12.72
C ALA A 155 11.18 -16.64 13.41
N GLY A 156 11.95 -15.81 12.70
CA GLY A 156 12.36 -14.50 13.21
C GLY A 156 11.19 -13.55 13.51
N ILE A 157 10.12 -13.58 12.70
CA ILE A 157 8.89 -12.84 12.99
C ILE A 157 8.20 -13.40 14.25
N ALA A 158 8.04 -14.71 14.34
CA ALA A 158 7.39 -15.38 15.48
C ALA A 158 8.08 -15.08 16.80
N ASP A 159 9.41 -15.18 16.82
CA ASP A 159 10.23 -14.86 17.99
C ASP A 159 10.07 -13.39 18.41
N MET A 160 10.07 -12.48 17.46
CA MET A 160 9.89 -11.05 17.75
C MET A 160 8.49 -10.74 18.27
N LEU A 161 7.45 -11.37 17.71
CA LEU A 161 6.07 -11.22 18.17
C LEU A 161 5.93 -11.73 19.61
N ALA A 162 6.44 -12.92 19.90
CA ALA A 162 6.40 -13.52 21.25
C ALA A 162 7.18 -12.70 22.29
N ALA A 163 8.32 -12.11 21.90
CA ALA A 163 9.11 -11.25 22.78
C ALA A 163 8.48 -9.87 23.07
N GLN A 164 7.68 -9.32 22.13
CA GLN A 164 7.17 -7.96 22.23
C GLN A 164 5.70 -7.90 22.67
N ILE A 165 4.93 -8.95 22.44
CA ILE A 165 3.48 -8.97 22.68
C ILE A 165 3.16 -10.08 23.67
N PRO A 166 2.73 -9.75 24.90
CA PRO A 166 2.37 -10.74 25.91
C PRO A 166 1.26 -11.68 25.43
N GLY A 167 1.41 -12.97 25.70
CA GLY A 167 0.40 -13.98 25.38
C GLY A 167 0.45 -14.52 23.95
N ILE A 168 1.43 -14.15 23.15
CA ILE A 168 1.68 -14.76 21.84
C ILE A 168 2.66 -15.93 22.00
N ASP A 169 2.27 -17.06 21.42
CA ASP A 169 3.13 -18.24 21.29
C ASP A 169 3.80 -18.26 19.91
N ALA A 170 5.12 -18.38 19.89
CA ALA A 170 5.91 -18.39 18.66
C ALA A 170 5.58 -19.60 17.76
N GLU A 171 5.31 -20.77 18.35
CA GLU A 171 4.98 -21.98 17.59
C GLU A 171 3.61 -21.88 16.89
N ASP A 172 2.60 -21.32 17.56
CA ASP A 172 1.30 -21.00 16.96
C ASP A 172 1.45 -20.00 15.82
N MET A 173 2.26 -18.96 16.00
CA MET A 173 2.53 -17.98 14.94
C MET A 173 3.23 -18.58 13.73
N MET A 174 4.22 -19.44 13.95
CA MET A 174 4.88 -20.16 12.85
C MET A 174 3.89 -21.03 12.08
N THR A 175 3.01 -21.73 12.77
CA THR A 175 1.97 -22.57 12.17
C THR A 175 1.02 -21.73 11.32
N ARG A 176 0.53 -20.61 11.83
CA ARG A 176 -0.35 -19.68 11.07
C ARG A 176 0.35 -19.12 9.84
N MET A 177 1.59 -18.65 9.97
CA MET A 177 2.37 -18.09 8.86
C MET A 177 2.77 -19.15 7.83
N SER A 178 2.88 -20.43 8.22
CA SER A 178 3.19 -21.54 7.31
C SER A 178 1.98 -22.04 6.54
N SER A 179 0.77 -21.61 6.89
CA SER A 179 -0.47 -22.05 6.24
C SER A 179 -0.51 -21.70 4.75
N ASN A 180 -1.43 -22.30 4.01
CA ASN A 180 -1.68 -21.95 2.61
C ASN A 180 -2.71 -20.84 2.44
N GLU A 181 -3.06 -20.16 3.52
CA GLU A 181 -4.00 -19.06 3.47
C GLU A 181 -3.42 -17.86 2.69
N SER A 182 -4.31 -17.10 2.07
CA SER A 182 -3.90 -15.88 1.38
C SER A 182 -3.67 -14.71 2.33
N PHE A 183 -4.29 -14.76 3.54
CA PHE A 183 -4.26 -13.69 4.53
C PHE A 183 -4.51 -14.27 5.94
N THR A 184 -3.78 -13.77 6.93
CA THR A 184 -3.98 -14.11 8.34
C THR A 184 -3.65 -12.93 9.25
N TYR A 185 -4.33 -12.85 10.40
CA TYR A 185 -3.95 -11.93 11.48
C TYR A 185 -2.92 -12.60 12.39
N LEU A 186 -1.78 -11.91 12.61
CA LEU A 186 -0.76 -12.35 13.56
C LEU A 186 -1.11 -11.90 14.98
N ALA A 187 -1.45 -10.63 15.13
CA ALA A 187 -1.87 -10.07 16.41
C ALA A 187 -2.88 -8.95 16.19
N LYS A 188 -3.79 -8.79 17.17
CA LYS A 188 -4.77 -7.70 17.15
C LYS A 188 -4.52 -6.78 18.33
N ASN A 189 -4.93 -5.52 18.18
CA ASN A 189 -4.91 -4.51 19.23
C ASN A 189 -3.50 -4.20 19.79
N VAL A 190 -2.49 -4.33 18.95
CA VAL A 190 -1.09 -4.09 19.30
C VAL A 190 -0.83 -2.60 19.47
N ASP A 191 0.01 -2.25 20.42
CA ASP A 191 0.49 -0.88 20.60
C ASP A 191 1.15 -0.35 19.31
N PRO A 192 0.84 0.87 18.86
CA PRO A 192 1.39 1.41 17.61
C PRO A 192 2.92 1.43 17.55
N ALA A 193 3.59 1.70 18.69
CA ALA A 193 5.05 1.73 18.73
C ALA A 193 5.65 0.34 18.60
N VAL A 194 4.99 -0.68 19.16
CA VAL A 194 5.39 -2.09 19.00
C VAL A 194 5.18 -2.55 17.57
N ALA A 195 4.01 -2.25 17.00
CA ALA A 195 3.69 -2.60 15.62
C ALA A 195 4.69 -1.99 14.63
N THR A 196 5.02 -0.70 14.79
CA THR A 196 6.00 -0.01 13.94
C THR A 196 7.37 -0.71 14.00
N ARG A 197 7.88 -1.03 15.20
CA ARG A 197 9.16 -1.74 15.33
C ARG A 197 9.19 -3.09 14.61
N ILE A 198 8.05 -3.80 14.63
CA ILE A 198 7.93 -5.11 13.96
C ILE A 198 7.95 -4.92 12.44
N VAL A 199 7.17 -3.97 11.91
CA VAL A 199 7.07 -3.69 10.48
C VAL A 199 8.38 -3.12 9.91
N ASP A 200 9.07 -2.26 10.66
CA ASP A 200 10.38 -1.72 10.26
C ASP A 200 11.43 -2.84 10.08
N LYS A 201 11.39 -3.86 10.93
CA LYS A 201 12.29 -5.01 10.84
C LYS A 201 11.83 -6.05 9.82
N TYR A 202 10.52 -6.24 9.69
CA TYR A 202 9.90 -7.23 8.80
C TYR A 202 8.84 -6.56 7.90
N PRO A 203 9.26 -5.93 6.79
CA PRO A 203 8.37 -5.16 5.92
C PRO A 203 7.21 -5.94 5.27
N GLN A 204 7.29 -7.28 5.30
CA GLN A 204 6.21 -8.15 4.79
C GLN A 204 5.08 -8.35 5.81
N VAL A 205 5.27 -7.90 7.05
CA VAL A 205 4.18 -7.81 8.03
C VAL A 205 3.39 -6.55 7.74
N GLY A 206 2.12 -6.70 7.40
CA GLY A 206 1.21 -5.58 7.22
C GLY A 206 0.71 -5.04 8.55
N GLN A 207 0.29 -3.79 8.58
CA GLN A 207 -0.41 -3.21 9.72
C GLN A 207 -1.69 -2.51 9.29
N GLU A 208 -2.77 -2.77 10.02
CA GLU A 208 -4.05 -2.10 9.84
C GLU A 208 -4.32 -1.22 11.06
N TYR A 209 -4.85 -0.02 10.80
CA TYR A 209 -5.29 0.87 11.87
C TYR A 209 -6.50 0.30 12.58
N GLN A 210 -6.49 0.33 13.91
CA GLN A 210 -7.60 -0.07 14.75
C GLN A 210 -7.75 0.93 15.90
N GLN A 211 -8.99 1.20 16.29
CA GLN A 211 -9.29 1.91 17.54
C GLN A 211 -9.88 0.92 18.55
N ILE A 212 -9.41 1.05 19.78
CA ILE A 212 -9.92 0.27 20.90
C ILE A 212 -10.64 1.23 21.85
N ARG A 213 -11.85 0.88 22.24
CA ARG A 213 -12.56 1.57 23.31
C ARG A 213 -12.14 1.00 24.65
N GLU A 214 -11.59 1.83 25.50
CA GLU A 214 -11.15 1.44 26.84
C GLU A 214 -12.09 2.01 27.90
N TYR A 215 -12.36 1.19 28.90
CA TYR A 215 -13.19 1.50 30.06
C TYR A 215 -12.34 1.27 31.32
N PRO A 216 -11.58 2.30 31.81
CA PRO A 216 -10.64 2.13 32.92
C PRO A 216 -11.28 1.61 34.20
N GLY A 217 -12.53 1.98 34.45
CA GLY A 217 -13.31 1.48 35.59
C GLY A 217 -13.85 0.06 35.43
N GLY A 218 -13.58 -0.64 34.30
CA GLY A 218 -14.13 -1.97 34.05
C GLY A 218 -15.65 -1.98 34.04
N SER A 219 -16.27 -2.60 35.04
CA SER A 219 -17.74 -2.66 35.18
C SER A 219 -18.37 -1.42 35.81
N LEU A 220 -17.57 -0.41 36.18
CA LEU A 220 -18.04 0.79 36.87
C LEU A 220 -19.01 1.57 35.99
N GLY A 221 -20.28 1.68 36.41
CA GLY A 221 -21.31 2.35 35.66
C GLY A 221 -21.59 1.79 34.27
N ALA A 222 -21.21 0.52 34.01
CA ALA A 222 -21.29 -0.11 32.69
C ALA A 222 -22.72 -0.10 32.13
N ASN A 223 -23.74 -0.19 32.97
CA ASN A 223 -25.17 -0.13 32.55
C ASN A 223 -25.53 1.25 31.95
N VAL A 224 -24.88 2.31 32.45
CA VAL A 224 -25.12 3.68 31.95
C VAL A 224 -24.21 3.98 30.77
N ILE A 225 -22.94 3.73 30.90
CA ILE A 225 -21.92 4.00 29.88
C ILE A 225 -22.23 3.19 28.63
N GLY A 226 -22.47 1.88 28.81
CA GLY A 226 -22.71 0.94 27.73
C GLY A 226 -21.45 0.39 27.10
N ALA A 227 -21.55 -0.02 25.84
CA ALA A 227 -20.46 -0.64 25.10
C ALA A 227 -20.51 -0.31 23.62
N VAL A 228 -19.35 -0.47 22.95
CA VAL A 228 -19.23 -0.38 21.50
C VAL A 228 -19.04 -1.76 20.87
N GLY A 229 -19.44 -1.90 19.61
CA GLY A 229 -19.20 -3.08 18.79
C GLY A 229 -17.82 -3.10 18.17
N VAL A 230 -17.55 -4.15 17.38
CA VAL A 230 -16.28 -4.34 16.67
C VAL A 230 -16.00 -3.21 15.66
N ASP A 231 -17.04 -2.63 15.12
CA ASP A 231 -17.02 -1.49 14.19
C ASP A 231 -16.91 -0.13 14.89
N ASN A 232 -16.68 -0.13 16.20
CA ASN A 232 -16.63 1.07 17.06
C ASN A 232 -17.96 1.84 17.11
N ALA A 233 -19.08 1.25 16.68
CA ALA A 233 -20.41 1.81 16.85
C ALA A 233 -20.96 1.49 18.25
N GLY A 234 -21.67 2.42 18.87
CA GLY A 234 -22.31 2.21 20.17
C GLY A 234 -23.46 1.20 20.07
N ILE A 235 -23.41 0.15 20.90
CA ILE A 235 -24.44 -0.91 20.92
C ILE A 235 -25.34 -0.86 22.15
N LEU A 236 -24.86 -0.33 23.28
CA LEU A 236 -25.57 -0.25 24.55
C LEU A 236 -25.36 1.10 25.22
N GLY A 237 -26.25 1.47 26.13
CA GLY A 237 -26.16 2.60 27.04
C GLY A 237 -25.99 3.96 26.34
N LEU A 238 -25.17 4.84 26.94
CA LEU A 238 -24.81 6.14 26.39
C LEU A 238 -24.02 6.03 25.09
N GLU A 239 -23.15 5.03 24.97
CA GLU A 239 -22.41 4.75 23.74
C GLU A 239 -23.36 4.62 22.54
N SER A 240 -24.51 3.95 22.71
CA SER A 240 -25.53 3.80 21.67
C SER A 240 -26.39 5.05 21.54
N SER A 241 -26.97 5.54 22.63
CA SER A 241 -27.92 6.64 22.59
C SER A 241 -27.32 7.97 22.15
N LYS A 242 -26.01 8.17 22.38
CA LYS A 242 -25.22 9.34 21.96
C LYS A 242 -24.20 9.03 20.88
N ASN A 243 -24.40 7.94 20.13
CA ASN A 243 -23.45 7.52 19.11
C ASN A 243 -23.12 8.60 18.09
N THR A 244 -24.12 9.38 17.65
CA THR A 244 -23.92 10.48 16.67
C THR A 244 -23.00 11.60 17.18
N VAL A 245 -22.96 11.80 18.50
CA VAL A 245 -22.10 12.82 19.15
C VAL A 245 -20.70 12.26 19.40
N LEU A 246 -20.65 11.00 19.85
CA LEU A 246 -19.41 10.33 20.25
C LEU A 246 -18.59 9.84 19.07
N ALA A 247 -19.21 9.35 17.99
CA ALA A 247 -18.52 8.68 16.90
C ALA A 247 -17.56 9.59 16.09
N GLY A 248 -17.83 10.89 16.08
CA GLY A 248 -17.12 11.81 15.21
C GLY A 248 -17.45 11.59 13.73
N ARG A 249 -16.60 12.06 12.86
CA ARG A 249 -16.73 11.90 11.41
C ARG A 249 -15.40 11.45 10.83
N ASN A 250 -15.39 10.28 10.23
CA ASN A 250 -14.21 9.76 9.57
C ASN A 250 -13.76 10.68 8.44
N GLY A 251 -12.45 10.79 8.28
CA GLY A 251 -11.82 11.40 7.12
C GLY A 251 -11.55 10.35 6.05
N GLU A 252 -11.06 10.83 4.93
CA GLU A 252 -10.61 9.97 3.84
C GLU A 252 -9.38 10.57 3.16
N ARG A 253 -8.51 9.71 2.69
CA ARG A 253 -7.35 10.07 1.90
C ARG A 253 -7.28 9.15 0.70
N THR A 254 -7.20 9.73 -0.50
CA THR A 254 -6.97 8.98 -1.72
C THR A 254 -5.55 9.21 -2.19
N TYR A 255 -4.82 8.14 -2.49
CA TYR A 255 -3.47 8.19 -3.03
C TYR A 255 -3.28 7.09 -4.07
N ASP A 256 -2.25 7.21 -4.90
CA ASP A 256 -1.90 6.17 -5.86
C ASP A 256 -0.90 5.20 -5.22
N GLN A 257 -1.15 3.93 -5.45
CA GLN A 257 -0.32 2.83 -4.99
C GLN A 257 0.47 2.25 -6.17
N ALA A 258 1.74 1.97 -5.98
CA ALA A 258 2.57 1.29 -6.96
C ALA A 258 2.22 -0.20 -7.03
N THR A 259 2.73 -0.91 -8.03
CA THR A 259 2.43 -2.34 -8.25
C THR A 259 2.92 -3.24 -7.11
N ASP A 260 3.91 -2.80 -6.36
CA ASP A 260 4.46 -3.45 -5.17
C ASP A 260 3.70 -3.10 -3.88
N GLY A 261 2.65 -2.28 -3.97
CA GLY A 261 1.88 -1.82 -2.83
C GLY A 261 2.41 -0.55 -2.16
N ALA A 262 3.53 0.01 -2.62
CA ALA A 262 4.12 1.20 -2.04
C ALA A 262 3.31 2.47 -2.34
N PHE A 263 3.26 3.37 -1.38
CA PHE A 263 2.69 4.71 -1.53
C PHE A 263 3.52 5.54 -2.51
N ILE A 264 2.86 6.21 -3.48
CA ILE A 264 3.53 7.13 -4.40
C ILE A 264 3.49 8.54 -3.81
N PRO A 265 4.63 9.10 -3.38
CA PRO A 265 4.67 10.44 -2.80
C PRO A 265 4.14 11.51 -3.77
N GLY A 266 3.32 12.44 -3.25
CA GLY A 266 2.74 13.51 -4.06
C GLY A 266 1.52 13.11 -4.89
N SER A 267 1.02 11.88 -4.77
CA SER A 267 -0.22 11.42 -5.42
C SER A 267 -1.48 11.66 -4.58
N GLU A 268 -1.33 12.20 -3.39
CA GLU A 268 -2.44 12.45 -2.47
C GLU A 268 -3.47 13.40 -3.07
N ARG A 269 -4.74 13.02 -2.93
CA ARG A 269 -5.91 13.80 -3.34
C ARG A 269 -7.11 13.49 -2.46
N ASN A 270 -8.11 14.37 -2.45
CA ASN A 270 -9.32 14.24 -1.62
C ASN A 270 -8.99 13.97 -0.15
N ASN A 271 -7.99 14.71 0.38
CA ASN A 271 -7.63 14.59 1.78
C ASN A 271 -8.66 15.34 2.64
N VAL A 272 -9.50 14.57 3.33
CA VAL A 272 -10.46 15.07 4.32
C VAL A 272 -10.00 14.59 5.68
N ASP A 273 -9.64 15.53 6.54
CA ASP A 273 -9.20 15.18 7.90
C ASP A 273 -10.37 14.65 8.74
N PRO A 274 -10.12 13.66 9.62
CA PRO A 274 -11.14 13.16 10.53
C PRO A 274 -11.50 14.20 11.58
N LEU A 275 -12.78 14.32 11.87
CA LEU A 275 -13.30 15.18 12.95
C LEU A 275 -13.56 14.31 14.18
N PRO A 276 -12.82 14.52 15.29
CA PRO A 276 -13.03 13.79 16.53
C PRO A 276 -14.47 13.90 17.05
N GLY A 277 -14.95 12.87 17.69
CA GLY A 277 -16.21 12.91 18.43
C GLY A 277 -16.15 13.86 19.62
N SER A 278 -17.28 14.38 20.00
CA SER A 278 -17.39 15.29 21.15
C SER A 278 -17.32 14.53 22.47
N THR A 279 -16.61 15.08 23.44
CA THR A 279 -16.57 14.55 24.81
C THR A 279 -17.90 14.82 25.52
N ILE A 280 -18.39 13.84 26.26
CA ILE A 280 -19.58 13.94 27.10
C ILE A 280 -19.13 13.88 28.55
N THR A 281 -19.50 14.90 29.32
CA THR A 281 -19.32 14.92 30.79
C THR A 281 -20.66 14.56 31.45
N LEU A 282 -20.61 13.55 32.30
CA LEU A 282 -21.78 13.07 33.06
C LEU A 282 -21.88 13.81 34.42
N THR A 283 -23.02 13.72 35.02
CA THR A 283 -23.23 14.13 36.42
C THR A 283 -22.81 13.05 37.40
N LEU A 284 -22.49 11.84 36.89
CA LEU A 284 -21.98 10.75 37.70
C LEU A 284 -20.61 11.09 38.29
N ASP A 285 -20.40 10.70 39.53
CA ASP A 285 -19.14 10.75 40.26
C ASP A 285 -18.59 9.33 40.34
N ALA A 286 -17.39 9.12 39.78
CA ALA A 286 -16.79 7.80 39.69
C ALA A 286 -16.54 7.15 41.06
N ASP A 287 -16.13 7.95 42.06
CA ASP A 287 -15.85 7.47 43.40
C ASP A 287 -17.13 7.06 44.13
N VAL A 288 -18.17 7.89 44.03
CA VAL A 288 -19.50 7.60 44.59
C VAL A 288 -20.11 6.37 43.90
N GLN A 289 -20.00 6.29 42.59
CA GLN A 289 -20.48 5.14 41.80
C GLN A 289 -19.79 3.84 42.24
N TYR A 290 -18.46 3.86 42.42
CA TYR A 290 -17.70 2.69 42.89
C TYR A 290 -18.18 2.21 44.27
N PHE A 291 -18.35 3.15 45.23
CA PHE A 291 -18.79 2.84 46.58
C PHE A 291 -20.22 2.28 46.58
N VAL A 292 -21.13 2.92 45.85
CA VAL A 292 -22.52 2.52 45.75
C VAL A 292 -22.67 1.15 45.07
N GLN A 293 -21.96 0.93 43.96
CA GLN A 293 -22.00 -0.33 43.23
C GLN A 293 -21.49 -1.51 44.11
N SER A 294 -20.39 -1.30 44.85
CA SER A 294 -19.86 -2.29 45.77
C SER A 294 -20.84 -2.59 46.93
N ALA A 295 -21.52 -1.56 47.46
CA ALA A 295 -22.52 -1.74 48.50
C ALA A 295 -23.75 -2.54 48.02
N VAL A 296 -24.24 -2.24 46.79
CA VAL A 296 -25.34 -2.97 46.17
C VAL A 296 -25.00 -4.41 45.89
N GLU A 297 -23.81 -4.68 45.38
CA GLU A 297 -23.31 -6.05 45.13
C GLU A 297 -23.25 -6.84 46.43
N SER A 298 -22.70 -6.24 47.48
CA SER A 298 -22.63 -6.85 48.82
C SER A 298 -24.04 -7.11 49.37
N ALA A 299 -24.95 -6.17 49.28
CA ALA A 299 -26.36 -6.31 49.72
C ALA A 299 -27.05 -7.42 48.95
N LYS A 300 -26.89 -7.50 47.66
CA LYS A 300 -27.43 -8.58 46.78
C LYS A 300 -26.96 -9.96 47.26
N ILE A 301 -25.66 -10.11 47.50
CA ILE A 301 -25.10 -11.40 47.99
C ILE A 301 -25.68 -11.77 49.33
N HIS A 302 -25.73 -10.85 50.29
CA HIS A 302 -26.20 -11.13 51.65
C HIS A 302 -27.70 -11.44 51.72
N SER A 303 -28.52 -10.77 50.87
CA SER A 303 -29.98 -10.98 50.85
C SER A 303 -30.40 -12.17 50.01
N GLY A 304 -29.52 -12.71 49.15
CA GLY A 304 -29.90 -13.70 48.14
C GLY A 304 -30.81 -13.16 47.05
N ALA A 305 -30.92 -11.84 46.87
CA ALA A 305 -31.74 -11.21 45.88
C ALA A 305 -31.25 -11.49 44.45
N GLN A 306 -32.17 -11.66 43.50
CA GLN A 306 -31.80 -11.83 42.09
C GLN A 306 -31.33 -10.52 41.49
N HIS A 307 -31.95 -9.40 41.87
CA HIS A 307 -31.62 -8.05 41.38
C HIS A 307 -31.55 -7.09 42.57
N ALA A 308 -30.68 -6.10 42.47
CA ALA A 308 -30.59 -4.98 43.37
C ALA A 308 -30.18 -3.73 42.58
N GLU A 309 -30.90 -2.65 42.81
CA GLU A 309 -30.70 -1.37 42.11
C GLU A 309 -30.68 -0.24 43.12
N VAL A 310 -29.89 0.77 42.87
CA VAL A 310 -29.84 1.99 43.66
C VAL A 310 -29.65 3.20 42.74
N VAL A 311 -30.25 4.32 43.06
CA VAL A 311 -30.02 5.60 42.39
C VAL A 311 -29.75 6.64 43.49
N VAL A 312 -28.61 7.36 43.31
CA VAL A 312 -28.23 8.44 44.23
C VAL A 312 -28.42 9.77 43.51
N LEU A 313 -29.22 10.65 44.10
CA LEU A 313 -29.53 11.97 43.56
C LEU A 313 -28.96 13.07 44.48
N ASP A 314 -28.40 14.11 43.89
CA ASP A 314 -28.17 15.33 44.61
C ASP A 314 -29.49 16.05 44.89
N SER A 315 -29.82 16.21 46.14
CA SER A 315 -31.11 16.81 46.59
C SER A 315 -31.27 18.29 46.21
N LYS A 316 -30.19 18.99 45.88
CA LYS A 316 -30.25 20.41 45.53
C LYS A 316 -30.40 20.60 44.02
N THR A 317 -29.78 19.81 43.23
CA THR A 317 -29.74 19.95 41.77
C THR A 317 -30.63 18.97 41.04
N GLY A 318 -30.98 17.85 41.68
CA GLY A 318 -31.67 16.72 41.06
C GLY A 318 -30.79 15.89 40.13
N HIS A 319 -29.51 16.15 40.09
CA HIS A 319 -28.58 15.40 39.26
C HIS A 319 -28.39 13.98 39.80
N VAL A 320 -28.30 12.99 38.89
CA VAL A 320 -27.89 11.64 39.23
C VAL A 320 -26.38 11.62 39.47
N VAL A 321 -25.98 11.24 40.70
CA VAL A 321 -24.58 11.13 41.10
C VAL A 321 -24.08 9.72 40.97
N ALA A 322 -24.90 8.71 41.23
CA ALA A 322 -24.61 7.29 41.01
C ALA A 322 -25.88 6.50 40.69
N MET A 323 -25.75 5.41 39.92
CA MET A 323 -26.87 4.51 39.63
C MET A 323 -26.40 3.13 39.18
#